data_ee0bd54fe65224a6746d85c79fc4dba7
#
_entry.id   ee0bd54fe65224a6746d85c79fc4dba7
#
_cell.length_a   1.000
_cell.length_b   1.000
_cell.length_c   1.000
_cell.angle_alpha   90.00
_cell.angle_beta   90.00
_cell.angle_gamma   90.00
#
_symmetry.space_group_name_H-M   'P 1'
#
loop_
_entity.id
_entity.type
_entity.pdbx_description
1 polymer ?
#
loop_
_entity_poly.entity_id
_entity_poly.type
_entity_poly.pdbx_seq_one_letter_code
_entity_poly.pdbx_strand_id
1 'polypeptide(L)'
;MTTTQETISTLFDSGAVRELIDSKNIPQLSNLSGLSITPIKKKTDRDFYHLVIRYDSPALGEYPLFCSAHSEEDRGNAFRALMYVKNNLPQDAADNTPTPLFYDESLRAFFYRGMDGDNLLELLEGSTDEVRTPLAQLGAWLADLHQLPATQKQNFNEYNSAIKTVLPGPRHFLPKIQRKFPEHHERVEKLFYAFVAYEEAVSEPHSLIHGDLHPENVIINSAEGHISIIDYTDICIADPMRDLGSFMQQLSFMGLGKRSDEEIKKMQDHFIAAYEQARKQELSESERKRILLYQAWTAFRSTVYFLTKEPPEEREARHTLEVSEQLARLL
;
A
#
# COMPACT_ATOMS: atom_id res chain seq x y z
N MET A 1 -12.53 -18.70 18.70
CA MET A 1 -12.17 -18.22 17.36
C MET A 1 -13.12 -18.88 16.37
N THR A 2 -13.73 -18.10 15.50
CA THR A 2 -14.53 -18.63 14.38
C THR A 2 -13.63 -19.38 13.40
N THR A 3 -14.16 -20.41 12.77
CA THR A 3 -13.44 -21.12 11.70
C THR A 3 -13.34 -20.25 10.45
N THR A 4 -12.39 -20.55 9.57
CA THR A 4 -12.26 -19.89 8.26
C THR A 4 -13.58 -19.86 7.49
N GLN A 5 -14.29 -20.98 7.45
CA GLN A 5 -15.57 -21.11 6.74
C GLN A 5 -16.70 -20.29 7.40
N GLU A 6 -16.76 -20.24 8.73
CA GLU A 6 -17.72 -19.40 9.45
C GLU A 6 -17.45 -17.91 9.21
N THR A 7 -16.18 -17.48 9.24
CA THR A 7 -15.82 -16.09 8.95
C THR A 7 -16.25 -15.69 7.54
N ILE A 8 -15.91 -16.50 6.53
CA ILE A 8 -16.29 -16.26 5.14
C ILE A 8 -17.81 -16.20 5.01
N SER A 9 -18.53 -17.18 5.59
CA SER A 9 -20.00 -17.23 5.54
C SER A 9 -20.62 -15.97 6.17
N THR A 10 -20.16 -15.56 7.35
CA THR A 10 -20.64 -14.36 8.03
C THR A 10 -20.44 -13.10 7.21
N LEU A 11 -19.24 -12.91 6.64
CA LEU A 11 -18.92 -11.69 5.88
C LEU A 11 -19.64 -11.62 4.52
N PHE A 12 -20.12 -12.73 3.99
CA PHE A 12 -20.91 -12.78 2.75
C PHE A 12 -22.41 -12.97 2.97
N ASP A 13 -22.88 -12.93 4.22
CA ASP A 13 -24.32 -12.92 4.56
C ASP A 13 -24.77 -11.53 4.96
N SER A 14 -25.68 -10.93 4.21
CA SER A 14 -26.15 -9.55 4.43
C SER A 14 -26.91 -9.38 5.75
N GLY A 15 -27.56 -10.45 6.25
CA GLY A 15 -28.23 -10.46 7.55
C GLY A 15 -27.23 -10.46 8.68
N ALA A 16 -26.26 -11.38 8.65
CA ALA A 16 -25.22 -11.50 9.66
C ALA A 16 -24.34 -10.23 9.74
N VAL A 17 -23.97 -9.66 8.58
CA VAL A 17 -23.20 -8.39 8.55
C VAL A 17 -24.02 -7.25 9.16
N ARG A 18 -25.31 -7.16 8.88
CA ARG A 18 -26.19 -6.14 9.50
C ARG A 18 -26.26 -6.31 11.00
N GLU A 19 -26.52 -7.52 11.47
CA GLU A 19 -26.55 -7.81 12.92
C GLU A 19 -25.23 -7.46 13.59
N LEU A 20 -24.09 -7.77 12.96
CA LEU A 20 -22.77 -7.39 13.42
C LEU A 20 -22.64 -5.87 13.55
N ILE A 21 -23.00 -5.12 12.50
CA ILE A 21 -22.93 -3.65 12.48
C ILE A 21 -23.84 -3.04 13.55
N ASP A 22 -25.07 -3.51 13.65
CA ASP A 22 -26.05 -3.03 14.63
C ASP A 22 -25.54 -3.26 16.07
N SER A 23 -24.85 -4.38 16.32
CA SER A 23 -24.24 -4.69 17.63
C SER A 23 -23.14 -3.68 18.03
N LYS A 24 -22.53 -2.98 17.07
CA LYS A 24 -21.48 -1.97 17.35
C LYS A 24 -22.06 -0.61 17.73
N ASN A 25 -23.38 -0.40 17.59
CA ASN A 25 -24.07 0.86 17.92
C ASN A 25 -23.43 2.11 17.27
N ILE A 26 -23.05 2.01 15.99
CA ILE A 26 -22.44 3.10 15.23
C ILE A 26 -23.57 3.93 14.59
N PRO A 27 -23.80 5.20 15.01
CA PRO A 27 -24.94 6.00 14.55
C PRO A 27 -24.98 6.16 13.01
N GLN A 28 -23.81 6.30 12.36
CA GLN A 28 -23.70 6.48 10.92
C GLN A 28 -24.09 5.23 10.11
N LEU A 29 -24.22 4.07 10.75
CA LEU A 29 -24.56 2.79 10.14
C LEU A 29 -25.91 2.25 10.59
N SER A 30 -26.71 3.05 11.30
CA SER A 30 -28.05 2.64 11.72
C SER A 30 -28.99 2.48 10.51
N ASN A 31 -29.80 1.44 10.55
CA ASN A 31 -30.83 1.14 9.54
C ASN A 31 -30.30 0.81 8.12
N LEU A 32 -29.19 0.06 8.03
CA LEU A 32 -28.72 -0.46 6.73
C LEU A 32 -29.76 -1.44 6.17
N SER A 33 -30.54 -0.99 5.19
CA SER A 33 -31.49 -1.82 4.44
C SER A 33 -30.99 -2.07 3.03
N GLY A 34 -31.34 -3.22 2.45
CA GLY A 34 -30.96 -3.53 1.05
C GLY A 34 -29.45 -3.65 0.87
N LEU A 35 -28.72 -4.24 1.84
CA LEU A 35 -27.28 -4.39 1.77
C LEU A 35 -26.91 -5.36 0.64
N SER A 36 -26.17 -4.87 -0.37
CA SER A 36 -25.54 -5.69 -1.40
C SER A 36 -24.06 -5.89 -1.09
N ILE A 37 -23.52 -7.04 -1.50
CA ILE A 37 -22.17 -7.49 -1.16
C ILE A 37 -21.40 -7.76 -2.44
N THR A 38 -20.30 -7.04 -2.64
CA THR A 38 -19.41 -7.19 -3.80
C THR A 38 -18.00 -7.54 -3.33
N PRO A 39 -17.48 -8.73 -3.68
CA PRO A 39 -16.09 -9.04 -3.40
C PRO A 39 -15.16 -8.24 -4.31
N ILE A 40 -14.30 -7.40 -3.73
CA ILE A 40 -13.20 -6.73 -4.44
C ILE A 40 -11.99 -7.66 -4.54
N LYS A 41 -11.66 -8.32 -3.44
CA LYS A 41 -10.60 -9.33 -3.37
C LYS A 41 -11.12 -10.55 -2.61
N LYS A 42 -10.99 -11.72 -3.21
CA LYS A 42 -11.37 -12.98 -2.59
C LYS A 42 -10.35 -14.06 -2.91
N LYS A 43 -9.41 -14.26 -1.98
CA LYS A 43 -8.48 -15.40 -2.01
C LYS A 43 -8.83 -16.29 -0.83
N THR A 44 -9.20 -17.52 -1.08
CA THR A 44 -9.66 -18.46 -0.05
C THR A 44 -9.11 -19.85 -0.31
N ASP A 45 -8.74 -20.56 0.77
CA ASP A 45 -8.38 -21.97 0.78
C ASP A 45 -8.97 -22.59 2.07
N ARG A 46 -8.67 -23.86 2.35
CA ARG A 46 -9.24 -24.60 3.49
C ARG A 46 -9.10 -23.85 4.81
N ASP A 47 -7.90 -23.31 5.10
CA ASP A 47 -7.57 -22.65 6.36
C ASP A 47 -7.08 -21.21 6.14
N PHE A 48 -7.30 -20.66 4.96
CA PHE A 48 -6.82 -19.35 4.55
C PHE A 48 -7.93 -18.50 3.93
N TYR A 49 -7.95 -17.21 4.30
CA TYR A 49 -8.70 -16.18 3.57
C TYR A 49 -7.94 -14.85 3.56
N HIS A 50 -8.06 -14.16 2.44
CA HIS A 50 -7.74 -12.74 2.27
C HIS A 50 -8.89 -12.11 1.50
N LEU A 51 -9.65 -11.27 2.18
CA LEU A 51 -10.90 -10.69 1.68
C LEU A 51 -10.83 -9.17 1.75
N VAL A 52 -11.24 -8.51 0.67
CA VAL A 52 -11.69 -7.13 0.66
C VAL A 52 -13.10 -7.14 0.08
N ILE A 53 -14.06 -6.66 0.84
CA ILE A 53 -15.48 -6.74 0.51
C ILE A 53 -16.05 -5.33 0.56
N ARG A 54 -16.81 -4.97 -0.48
CA ARG A 54 -17.62 -3.75 -0.54
C ARG A 54 -19.06 -4.09 -0.18
N TYR A 55 -19.66 -3.26 0.64
CA TYR A 55 -21.06 -3.31 0.98
C TYR A 55 -21.71 -1.99 0.58
N ASP A 56 -22.76 -2.08 -0.24
CA ASP A 56 -23.55 -0.95 -0.69
C ASP A 56 -24.95 -1.00 -0.09
N SER A 57 -25.47 0.15 0.32
CA SER A 57 -26.84 0.35 0.77
C SER A 57 -27.27 1.78 0.47
N PRO A 58 -28.53 2.04 0.12
CA PRO A 58 -29.01 3.42 -0.07
C PRO A 58 -28.77 4.33 1.13
N ALA A 59 -28.73 3.76 2.35
CA ALA A 59 -28.45 4.51 3.59
C ALA A 59 -26.98 4.96 3.71
N LEU A 60 -26.06 4.38 2.94
CA LEU A 60 -24.63 4.73 2.96
C LEU A 60 -24.30 5.95 2.06
N GLY A 61 -25.18 6.33 1.14
CA GLY A 61 -24.91 7.40 0.17
C GLY A 61 -23.70 7.06 -0.72
N GLU A 62 -22.85 8.05 -0.99
CA GLU A 62 -21.73 7.97 -1.92
C GLU A 62 -20.49 7.26 -1.37
N TYR A 63 -20.45 7.01 -0.04
CA TYR A 63 -19.30 6.38 0.61
C TYR A 63 -19.66 4.95 1.04
N PRO A 64 -19.36 3.93 0.24
CA PRO A 64 -19.64 2.54 0.58
C PRO A 64 -18.89 2.10 1.83
N LEU A 65 -19.41 1.04 2.45
CA LEU A 65 -18.72 0.36 3.55
C LEU A 65 -17.80 -0.71 2.99
N PHE A 66 -16.59 -0.77 3.49
CA PHE A 66 -15.61 -1.81 3.15
C PHE A 66 -15.26 -2.64 4.37
N CYS A 67 -14.91 -3.90 4.12
CA CYS A 67 -14.34 -4.80 5.09
C CYS A 67 -13.03 -5.37 4.55
N SER A 68 -11.96 -5.31 5.35
CA SER A 68 -10.71 -6.02 5.07
C SER A 68 -10.51 -7.09 6.13
N ALA A 69 -10.36 -8.35 5.71
CA ALA A 69 -10.19 -9.50 6.59
C ALA A 69 -9.09 -10.44 6.10
N HIS A 70 -8.27 -10.97 7.02
CA HIS A 70 -7.16 -11.86 6.70
C HIS A 70 -6.92 -12.88 7.80
N SER A 71 -6.76 -14.17 7.43
CA SER A 71 -6.58 -15.26 8.41
C SER A 71 -5.23 -15.25 9.12
N GLU A 72 -4.18 -14.76 8.48
CA GLU A 72 -2.80 -14.81 8.98
C GLU A 72 -2.27 -13.45 9.43
N GLU A 73 -2.68 -12.35 8.80
CA GLU A 73 -2.24 -11.00 9.13
C GLU A 73 -3.13 -10.34 10.19
N ASP A 74 -2.53 -9.58 11.10
CA ASP A 74 -3.28 -8.81 12.10
C ASP A 74 -3.90 -7.55 11.49
N ARG A 75 -5.13 -7.66 11.03
CA ARG A 75 -5.91 -6.50 10.54
C ARG A 75 -6.24 -5.48 11.64
N GLY A 76 -6.09 -5.84 12.91
CA GLY A 76 -6.17 -4.91 14.04
C GLY A 76 -5.03 -3.88 14.03
N ASN A 77 -3.82 -4.25 13.57
CA ASN A 77 -2.74 -3.29 13.37
C ASN A 77 -3.09 -2.27 12.27
N ALA A 78 -3.57 -2.73 11.12
CA ALA A 78 -4.02 -1.85 10.04
C ALA A 78 -5.15 -0.91 10.49
N PHE A 79 -6.10 -1.41 11.28
CA PHE A 79 -7.17 -0.60 11.88
C PHE A 79 -6.61 0.49 12.81
N ARG A 80 -5.69 0.14 13.72
CA ARG A 80 -5.05 1.12 14.63
C ARG A 80 -4.21 2.15 13.87
N ALA A 81 -3.51 1.72 12.81
CA ALA A 81 -2.75 2.61 11.93
C ALA A 81 -3.66 3.61 11.24
N LEU A 82 -4.73 3.14 10.60
CA LEU A 82 -5.72 4.00 9.95
C LEU A 82 -6.39 4.97 10.93
N MET A 83 -6.76 4.50 12.14
CA MET A 83 -7.29 5.35 13.20
C MET A 83 -6.29 6.46 13.59
N TYR A 84 -5.03 6.12 13.77
CA TYR A 84 -4.00 7.09 14.12
C TYR A 84 -3.82 8.13 13.01
N VAL A 85 -3.65 7.70 11.78
CA VAL A 85 -3.46 8.58 10.62
C VAL A 85 -4.65 9.50 10.44
N LYS A 86 -5.88 8.96 10.38
CA LYS A 86 -7.12 9.73 10.21
C LYS A 86 -7.31 10.83 11.26
N ASN A 87 -6.97 10.54 12.52
CA ASN A 87 -7.19 11.46 13.63
C ASN A 87 -6.09 12.50 13.83
N ASN A 88 -4.93 12.35 13.19
CA ASN A 88 -3.79 13.23 13.40
C ASN A 88 -3.36 14.01 12.14
N LEU A 89 -3.82 13.63 10.96
CA LEU A 89 -3.60 14.40 9.73
C LEU A 89 -4.35 15.75 9.78
N PRO A 90 -3.82 16.80 9.10
CA PRO A 90 -4.59 18.00 8.77
C PRO A 90 -5.90 17.63 8.05
N GLN A 91 -6.95 18.47 8.17
CA GLN A 91 -8.29 18.13 7.68
C GLN A 91 -8.29 17.74 6.20
N ASP A 92 -7.65 18.50 5.33
CA ASP A 92 -7.61 18.24 3.88
C ASP A 92 -6.95 16.88 3.56
N ALA A 93 -5.89 16.52 4.28
CA ALA A 93 -5.24 15.21 4.15
C ALA A 93 -6.07 14.09 4.79
N ALA A 94 -6.74 14.37 5.91
CA ALA A 94 -7.66 13.44 6.54
C ALA A 94 -8.86 13.12 5.64
N ASP A 95 -9.37 14.07 4.85
CA ASP A 95 -10.46 13.83 3.90
C ASP A 95 -10.06 12.86 2.80
N ASN A 96 -8.78 12.82 2.44
CA ASN A 96 -8.18 11.85 1.52
C ASN A 96 -7.84 10.48 2.18
N THR A 97 -8.35 10.22 3.36
CA THR A 97 -8.09 9.02 4.15
C THR A 97 -9.40 8.34 4.50
N PRO A 98 -9.58 7.03 4.29
CA PRO A 98 -10.79 6.31 4.68
C PRO A 98 -11.14 6.52 6.14
N THR A 99 -12.43 6.46 6.47
CA THR A 99 -12.89 6.61 7.84
C THR A 99 -13.00 5.24 8.52
N PRO A 100 -12.11 4.89 9.46
CA PRO A 100 -12.19 3.64 10.20
C PRO A 100 -13.43 3.63 11.09
N LEU A 101 -14.07 2.48 11.21
CA LEU A 101 -15.29 2.32 12.00
C LEU A 101 -15.09 1.38 13.19
N PHE A 102 -14.76 0.13 12.94
CA PHE A 102 -14.48 -0.85 13.98
C PHE A 102 -13.64 -2.01 13.49
N TYR A 103 -13.00 -2.69 14.41
CA TYR A 103 -12.34 -3.98 14.22
C TYR A 103 -13.11 -5.07 14.97
N ASP A 104 -13.33 -6.20 14.32
CA ASP A 104 -13.87 -7.40 14.94
C ASP A 104 -12.79 -8.48 15.05
N GLU A 105 -12.37 -8.74 16.29
CA GLU A 105 -11.30 -9.69 16.57
C GLU A 105 -11.68 -11.14 16.22
N SER A 106 -12.97 -11.50 16.39
CA SER A 106 -13.43 -12.86 16.11
C SER A 106 -13.39 -13.21 14.63
N LEU A 107 -13.63 -12.22 13.77
CA LEU A 107 -13.57 -12.32 12.30
C LEU A 107 -12.23 -11.89 11.73
N ARG A 108 -11.30 -11.36 12.54
CA ARG A 108 -10.04 -10.75 12.12
C ARG A 108 -10.25 -9.73 10.98
N ALA A 109 -11.29 -8.94 11.11
CA ALA A 109 -11.80 -8.05 10.09
C ALA A 109 -11.98 -6.63 10.62
N PHE A 110 -11.55 -5.62 9.85
CA PHE A 110 -11.90 -4.25 10.14
C PHE A 110 -12.80 -3.64 9.06
N PHE A 111 -13.65 -2.73 9.49
CA PHE A 111 -14.64 -2.07 8.66
C PHE A 111 -14.34 -0.57 8.61
N TYR A 112 -14.49 0.00 7.42
CA TYR A 112 -14.22 1.42 7.17
C TYR A 112 -15.14 1.97 6.08
N ARG A 113 -15.39 3.29 6.12
CA ARG A 113 -16.02 4.01 5.02
C ARG A 113 -14.94 4.43 4.03
N GLY A 114 -15.10 4.05 2.80
CA GLY A 114 -14.16 4.38 1.73
C GLY A 114 -14.81 5.22 0.65
N MET A 115 -14.01 5.69 -0.28
CA MET A 115 -14.44 6.41 -1.49
C MET A 115 -14.74 5.40 -2.60
N ASP A 116 -15.71 5.69 -3.44
CA ASP A 116 -15.92 5.01 -4.71
C ASP A 116 -15.12 5.70 -5.81
N GLY A 117 -14.49 4.94 -6.67
CA GLY A 117 -13.67 5.46 -7.76
C GLY A 117 -12.75 4.41 -8.38
N ASP A 118 -12.03 4.83 -9.41
CA ASP A 118 -11.02 4.03 -10.07
C ASP A 118 -9.67 4.19 -9.37
N ASN A 119 -8.81 3.19 -9.40
CA ASN A 119 -7.46 3.38 -8.89
C ASN A 119 -6.56 4.09 -9.93
N LEU A 120 -5.46 4.70 -9.45
CA LEU A 120 -4.55 5.45 -10.31
C LEU A 120 -3.98 4.61 -11.47
N LEU A 121 -3.79 3.28 -11.27
CA LEU A 121 -3.31 2.39 -12.33
C LEU A 121 -4.30 2.31 -13.51
N GLU A 122 -5.61 2.28 -13.24
CA GLU A 122 -6.65 2.27 -14.27
C GLU A 122 -6.63 3.58 -15.07
N LEU A 123 -6.40 4.72 -14.42
CA LEU A 123 -6.29 6.01 -15.08
C LEU A 123 -4.98 6.19 -15.89
N LEU A 124 -3.98 5.34 -15.72
CA LEU A 124 -2.79 5.39 -16.56
C LEU A 124 -3.08 5.09 -18.04
N GLU A 125 -4.23 4.56 -18.39
CA GLU A 125 -4.67 4.37 -19.79
C GLU A 125 -5.37 5.59 -20.37
N GLY A 126 -5.81 6.54 -19.55
CA GLY A 126 -6.54 7.76 -19.93
C GLY A 126 -5.65 8.94 -20.34
N SER A 127 -6.09 10.18 -20.09
CA SER A 127 -5.29 11.39 -20.36
C SER A 127 -4.25 11.66 -19.28
N THR A 128 -3.10 12.21 -19.66
CA THR A 128 -2.06 12.63 -18.69
C THR A 128 -2.55 13.75 -17.76
N ASP A 129 -3.50 14.58 -18.24
CA ASP A 129 -4.07 15.66 -17.44
C ASP A 129 -4.97 15.14 -16.30
N GLU A 130 -5.63 13.98 -16.51
CA GLU A 130 -6.50 13.36 -15.50
C GLU A 130 -5.73 12.91 -14.25
N VAL A 131 -4.46 12.53 -14.37
CA VAL A 131 -3.64 12.05 -13.25
C VAL A 131 -2.87 13.18 -12.55
N ARG A 132 -2.81 14.38 -13.12
CA ARG A 132 -1.99 15.48 -12.60
C ARG A 132 -2.46 15.95 -11.23
N THR A 133 -3.74 16.26 -11.07
CA THR A 133 -4.31 16.68 -9.78
C THR A 133 -4.20 15.58 -8.72
N PRO A 134 -4.60 14.32 -9.00
CA PRO A 134 -4.38 13.19 -8.09
C PRO A 134 -2.93 13.03 -7.61
N LEU A 135 -1.95 13.15 -8.50
CA LEU A 135 -0.53 13.05 -8.13
C LEU A 135 -0.08 14.22 -7.22
N ALA A 136 -0.60 15.43 -7.44
CA ALA A 136 -0.33 16.56 -6.58
C ALA A 136 -0.95 16.38 -5.18
N GLN A 137 -2.19 15.91 -5.11
CA GLN A 137 -2.86 15.59 -3.84
C GLN A 137 -2.12 14.48 -3.09
N LEU A 138 -1.67 13.43 -3.79
CA LEU A 138 -0.89 12.34 -3.20
C LEU A 138 0.44 12.85 -2.62
N GLY A 139 1.17 13.69 -3.35
CA GLY A 139 2.42 14.27 -2.87
C GLY A 139 2.22 15.12 -1.61
N ALA A 140 1.16 15.92 -1.58
CA ALA A 140 0.80 16.72 -0.40
C ALA A 140 0.40 15.85 0.78
N TRP A 141 -0.48 14.87 0.57
CA TRP A 141 -0.92 13.92 1.59
C TRP A 141 0.28 13.16 2.21
N LEU A 142 1.20 12.72 1.37
CA LEU A 142 2.39 11.99 1.83
C LEU A 142 3.32 12.88 2.67
N ALA A 143 3.47 14.15 2.30
CA ALA A 143 4.24 15.10 3.10
C ALA A 143 3.62 15.33 4.49
N ASP A 144 2.30 15.40 4.59
CA ASP A 144 1.58 15.50 5.85
C ASP A 144 1.72 14.22 6.69
N LEU A 145 1.61 13.03 6.07
CA LEU A 145 1.85 11.75 6.75
C LEU A 145 3.24 11.70 7.38
N HIS A 146 4.28 12.08 6.61
CA HIS A 146 5.66 12.04 7.05
C HIS A 146 5.99 13.07 8.16
N GLN A 147 5.14 14.09 8.35
CA GLN A 147 5.26 15.07 9.42
C GLN A 147 4.49 14.70 10.69
N LEU A 148 3.70 13.63 10.68
CA LEU A 148 2.98 13.19 11.88
C LEU A 148 3.96 12.85 13.02
N PRO A 149 3.66 13.29 14.24
CA PRO A 149 4.47 12.89 15.40
C PRO A 149 4.35 11.37 15.61
N ALA A 150 5.47 10.68 15.54
CA ALA A 150 5.50 9.24 15.70
C ALA A 150 6.54 8.81 16.72
N THR A 151 6.17 7.85 17.55
CA THR A 151 7.06 7.14 18.50
C THR A 151 7.00 5.66 18.19
N GLN A 152 7.79 4.85 18.87
CA GLN A 152 7.74 3.39 18.71
C GLN A 152 6.33 2.78 18.89
N LYS A 153 5.43 3.47 19.58
CA LYS A 153 4.02 3.04 19.71
C LYS A 153 3.24 3.08 18.38
N GLN A 154 3.67 3.94 17.44
CA GLN A 154 3.10 4.06 16.10
C GLN A 154 3.84 3.20 15.07
N ASN A 155 4.78 2.35 15.46
CA ASN A 155 5.40 1.38 14.59
C ASN A 155 4.49 0.15 14.44
N PHE A 156 3.42 0.29 13.65
CA PHE A 156 2.34 -0.70 13.55
C PHE A 156 2.80 -1.98 12.83
N ASN A 157 3.79 -1.89 11.94
CA ASN A 157 4.42 -3.04 11.27
C ASN A 157 5.96 -2.94 11.36
N GLU A 158 6.53 -3.34 12.50
CA GLU A 158 7.98 -3.25 12.75
C GLU A 158 8.84 -4.05 11.74
N TYR A 159 8.30 -5.13 11.18
CA TYR A 159 9.01 -5.91 10.15
C TYR A 159 9.22 -5.12 8.86
N ASN A 160 8.40 -4.12 8.60
CA ASN A 160 8.53 -3.26 7.44
C ASN A 160 9.42 -2.02 7.67
N SER A 161 10.03 -1.86 8.86
CA SER A 161 10.81 -0.66 9.22
C SER A 161 12.17 -0.55 8.52
N ALA A 162 12.76 -1.66 8.07
CA ALA A 162 14.07 -1.66 7.42
C ALA A 162 14.16 -2.79 6.37
N ILE A 163 15.01 -2.61 5.37
CA ILE A 163 15.23 -3.61 4.30
C ILE A 163 15.56 -5.00 4.88
N LYS A 164 16.39 -5.05 5.92
CA LYS A 164 16.80 -6.30 6.55
C LYS A 164 15.70 -7.06 7.28
N THR A 165 14.63 -6.37 7.69
CA THR A 165 13.53 -6.95 8.48
C THR A 165 12.28 -7.26 7.66
N VAL A 166 12.20 -6.74 6.42
CA VAL A 166 11.03 -6.96 5.54
C VAL A 166 10.77 -8.45 5.30
N LEU A 167 9.51 -8.84 5.43
CA LEU A 167 9.07 -10.21 5.14
C LEU A 167 8.48 -10.32 3.72
N PRO A 168 8.69 -11.47 3.04
CA PRO A 168 9.55 -12.58 3.44
C PRO A 168 11.05 -12.23 3.34
N GLY A 169 11.82 -12.55 4.37
CA GLY A 169 13.24 -12.26 4.42
C GLY A 169 14.13 -13.24 3.61
N PRO A 170 15.46 -13.01 3.52
CA PRO A 170 16.37 -13.75 2.65
C PRO A 170 16.42 -15.25 2.98
N ARG A 171 16.24 -15.63 4.24
CA ARG A 171 16.18 -17.05 4.65
C ARG A 171 14.99 -17.79 4.02
N HIS A 172 13.95 -17.07 3.59
CA HIS A 172 12.78 -17.65 2.98
C HIS A 172 12.88 -17.67 1.44
N PHE A 173 13.27 -16.55 0.81
CA PHE A 173 13.25 -16.46 -0.64
C PHE A 173 14.52 -17.01 -1.31
N LEU A 174 15.72 -16.84 -0.74
CA LEU A 174 16.97 -17.31 -1.36
C LEU A 174 16.99 -18.82 -1.61
N PRO A 175 16.60 -19.70 -0.67
CA PRO A 175 16.54 -21.14 -0.95
C PRO A 175 15.52 -21.51 -2.03
N LYS A 176 14.41 -20.78 -2.14
CA LYS A 176 13.42 -21.00 -3.21
C LYS A 176 14.00 -20.63 -4.57
N ILE A 177 14.66 -19.47 -4.67
CA ILE A 177 15.30 -18.99 -5.89
C ILE A 177 16.43 -19.95 -6.27
N GLN A 178 17.31 -20.33 -5.35
CA GLN A 178 18.41 -21.25 -5.62
C GLN A 178 17.91 -22.58 -6.21
N ARG A 179 16.79 -23.09 -5.74
CA ARG A 179 16.24 -24.35 -6.21
C ARG A 179 15.56 -24.25 -7.58
N LYS A 180 14.83 -23.16 -7.85
CA LYS A 180 14.02 -22.99 -9.07
C LYS A 180 14.74 -22.22 -10.18
N PHE A 181 15.58 -21.25 -9.81
CA PHE A 181 16.25 -20.29 -10.69
C PHE A 181 17.70 -20.06 -10.25
N PRO A 182 18.55 -21.11 -10.24
CA PRO A 182 19.93 -21.02 -9.72
C PRO A 182 20.78 -19.95 -10.43
N GLU A 183 20.47 -19.63 -11.69
CA GLU A 183 21.14 -18.57 -12.46
C GLU A 183 20.89 -17.15 -11.92
N HIS A 184 19.83 -16.93 -11.16
CA HIS A 184 19.51 -15.64 -10.54
C HIS A 184 19.98 -15.54 -9.08
N HIS A 185 20.29 -16.66 -8.43
CA HIS A 185 20.52 -16.72 -6.98
C HIS A 185 21.64 -15.77 -6.52
N GLU A 186 22.84 -15.87 -7.12
CA GLU A 186 23.98 -15.05 -6.71
C GLU A 186 23.71 -13.55 -6.89
N ARG A 187 23.07 -13.16 -8.00
CA ARG A 187 22.72 -11.76 -8.30
C ARG A 187 21.73 -11.22 -7.26
N VAL A 188 20.68 -11.99 -6.95
CA VAL A 188 19.65 -11.61 -5.96
C VAL A 188 20.25 -11.52 -4.56
N GLU A 189 21.08 -12.50 -4.14
CA GLU A 189 21.74 -12.48 -2.85
C GLU A 189 22.66 -11.25 -2.69
N LYS A 190 23.49 -10.99 -3.70
CA LYS A 190 24.41 -9.85 -3.69
C LYS A 190 23.69 -8.52 -3.59
N LEU A 191 22.63 -8.33 -4.37
CA LEU A 191 21.82 -7.11 -4.34
C LEU A 191 21.16 -6.90 -2.99
N PHE A 192 20.56 -7.95 -2.42
CA PHE A 192 19.92 -7.86 -1.11
C PHE A 192 20.88 -7.33 -0.04
N TYR A 193 22.06 -7.95 0.08
CA TYR A 193 23.04 -7.53 1.09
C TYR A 193 23.65 -6.15 0.79
N ALA A 194 23.78 -5.77 -0.47
CA ALA A 194 24.22 -4.43 -0.85
C ALA A 194 23.20 -3.36 -0.41
N PHE A 195 21.90 -3.59 -0.60
CA PHE A 195 20.85 -2.66 -0.16
C PHE A 195 20.78 -2.55 1.36
N VAL A 196 20.90 -3.68 2.09
CA VAL A 196 20.98 -3.65 3.55
C VAL A 196 22.16 -2.82 4.03
N ALA A 197 23.35 -3.07 3.48
CA ALA A 197 24.56 -2.33 3.85
C ALA A 197 24.46 -0.83 3.52
N TYR A 198 23.84 -0.47 2.41
CA TYR A 198 23.64 0.93 2.03
C TYR A 198 22.66 1.62 2.97
N GLU A 199 21.50 1.01 3.25
CA GLU A 199 20.50 1.55 4.19
C GLU A 199 21.11 1.76 5.59
N GLU A 200 21.89 0.80 6.09
CA GLU A 200 22.56 0.89 7.41
C GLU A 200 23.65 1.96 7.47
N ALA A 201 24.28 2.29 6.33
CA ALA A 201 25.30 3.34 6.25
C ALA A 201 24.69 4.75 6.26
N VAL A 202 23.42 4.89 5.90
CA VAL A 202 22.70 6.17 5.81
C VAL A 202 21.82 6.31 7.05
N SER A 203 22.37 6.88 8.13
CA SER A 203 21.61 7.19 9.35
C SER A 203 20.80 8.47 9.15
N GLU A 204 19.50 8.35 9.03
CA GLU A 204 18.58 9.48 8.81
C GLU A 204 17.38 9.42 9.76
N PRO A 205 16.70 10.57 10.00
CA PRO A 205 15.48 10.59 10.79
C PRO A 205 14.42 9.68 10.18
N HIS A 206 13.77 8.91 11.02
CA HIS A 206 12.62 8.10 10.66
C HIS A 206 11.32 8.85 10.92
N SER A 207 10.34 8.62 10.08
CA SER A 207 8.98 9.12 10.24
C SER A 207 7.97 7.99 10.06
N LEU A 208 6.69 8.29 10.27
CA LEU A 208 5.62 7.38 9.90
C LEU A 208 5.54 7.33 8.38
N ILE A 209 5.60 6.16 7.78
CA ILE A 209 5.48 5.93 6.34
C ILE A 209 4.31 5.02 6.01
N HIS A 210 3.79 5.10 4.79
CA HIS A 210 2.75 4.18 4.30
C HIS A 210 3.29 2.76 4.14
N GLY A 211 4.51 2.63 3.64
CA GLY A 211 5.26 1.37 3.57
C GLY A 211 4.93 0.47 2.38
N ASP A 212 3.78 0.67 1.72
CA ASP A 212 3.37 -0.05 0.50
C ASP A 212 2.60 0.88 -0.46
N LEU A 213 3.16 2.07 -0.72
CA LEU A 213 2.53 3.05 -1.58
C LEU A 213 2.76 2.71 -3.07
N HIS A 214 1.68 2.46 -3.80
CA HIS A 214 1.69 2.19 -5.24
C HIS A 214 0.39 2.63 -5.92
N PRO A 215 0.32 2.72 -7.27
CA PRO A 215 -0.85 3.26 -7.99
C PRO A 215 -2.19 2.60 -7.66
N GLU A 216 -2.24 1.31 -7.35
CA GLU A 216 -3.50 0.63 -6.99
C GLU A 216 -4.01 1.01 -5.59
N ASN A 217 -3.16 1.59 -4.72
CA ASN A 217 -3.53 2.06 -3.39
C ASN A 217 -3.98 3.53 -3.36
N VAL A 218 -4.13 4.16 -4.52
CA VAL A 218 -4.63 5.52 -4.68
C VAL A 218 -5.93 5.47 -5.46
N ILE A 219 -7.07 5.60 -4.76
CA ILE A 219 -8.41 5.64 -5.37
C ILE A 219 -8.72 7.08 -5.75
N ILE A 220 -9.33 7.27 -6.90
CA ILE A 220 -9.64 8.59 -7.48
C ILE A 220 -11.13 8.65 -7.78
N ASN A 221 -11.82 9.60 -7.17
CA ASN A 221 -13.17 9.98 -7.56
C ASN A 221 -13.10 11.15 -8.55
N SER A 222 -13.16 10.84 -9.83
CA SER A 222 -13.05 11.86 -10.88
C SER A 222 -14.20 12.86 -10.87
N ALA A 223 -15.36 12.50 -10.34
CA ALA A 223 -16.53 13.39 -10.26
C ALA A 223 -16.34 14.48 -9.18
N GLU A 224 -15.69 14.13 -8.07
CA GLU A 224 -15.43 15.03 -6.95
C GLU A 224 -14.05 15.68 -7.00
N GLY A 225 -13.13 15.15 -7.81
CA GLY A 225 -11.74 15.60 -7.92
C GLY A 225 -10.89 15.27 -6.69
N HIS A 226 -11.29 14.26 -5.90
CA HIS A 226 -10.62 13.83 -4.67
C HIS A 226 -9.93 12.49 -4.85
N ILE A 227 -8.93 12.24 -4.00
CA ILE A 227 -8.28 10.93 -3.88
C ILE A 227 -8.61 10.29 -2.54
N SER A 228 -8.38 8.98 -2.44
CA SER A 228 -8.36 8.26 -1.15
C SER A 228 -7.23 7.26 -1.15
N ILE A 229 -6.36 7.35 -0.16
CA ILE A 229 -5.24 6.43 0.01
C ILE A 229 -5.71 5.26 0.86
N ILE A 230 -5.50 4.02 0.38
CA ILE A 230 -5.96 2.80 1.02
C ILE A 230 -4.78 1.88 1.37
N ASP A 231 -5.08 0.79 2.08
CA ASP A 231 -4.16 -0.27 2.53
C ASP A 231 -3.10 0.18 3.55
N TYR A 232 -3.53 0.31 4.79
CA TYR A 232 -2.70 0.72 5.94
C TYR A 232 -2.00 -0.45 6.65
N THR A 233 -1.82 -1.58 5.97
CA THR A 233 -1.27 -2.82 6.56
C THR A 233 0.23 -2.68 6.87
N ASP A 234 0.94 -1.92 6.05
CA ASP A 234 2.41 -1.80 6.10
C ASP A 234 2.92 -0.50 6.74
N ILE A 235 2.02 0.27 7.36
CA ILE A 235 2.39 1.49 8.10
C ILE A 235 3.42 1.16 9.19
N CYS A 236 4.55 1.85 9.14
CA CYS A 236 5.66 1.66 10.08
C CYS A 236 6.46 2.94 10.26
N ILE A 237 7.44 2.89 11.16
CA ILE A 237 8.44 3.96 11.30
C ILE A 237 9.68 3.56 10.50
N ALA A 238 9.97 4.33 9.45
CA ALA A 238 11.13 4.10 8.58
C ALA A 238 11.59 5.40 7.91
N ASP A 239 12.53 5.30 6.98
CA ASP A 239 12.96 6.43 6.15
C ASP A 239 11.80 6.89 5.23
N PRO A 240 11.37 8.17 5.31
CA PRO A 240 10.30 8.69 4.47
C PRO A 240 10.58 8.63 2.97
N MET A 241 11.85 8.61 2.55
CA MET A 241 12.22 8.50 1.14
C MET A 241 11.85 7.16 0.52
N ARG A 242 11.52 6.16 1.37
CA ARG A 242 11.06 4.85 0.92
C ARG A 242 9.71 4.91 0.22
N ASP A 243 8.75 5.66 0.74
CA ASP A 243 7.45 5.81 0.07
C ASP A 243 7.58 6.47 -1.29
N LEU A 244 8.41 7.53 -1.38
CA LEU A 244 8.65 8.21 -2.66
C LEU A 244 9.33 7.27 -3.67
N GLY A 245 10.40 6.60 -3.26
CA GLY A 245 11.11 5.65 -4.13
C GLY A 245 10.24 4.49 -4.57
N SER A 246 9.47 3.91 -3.63
CA SER A 246 8.55 2.80 -3.94
C SER A 246 7.46 3.23 -4.91
N PHE A 247 6.80 4.35 -4.66
CA PHE A 247 5.77 4.86 -5.56
C PHE A 247 6.30 5.15 -6.97
N MET A 248 7.43 5.85 -7.08
CA MET A 248 8.05 6.16 -8.38
C MET A 248 8.41 4.90 -9.16
N GLN A 249 8.98 3.89 -8.49
CA GLN A 249 9.32 2.62 -9.14
C GLN A 249 8.08 1.83 -9.57
N GLN A 250 7.05 1.77 -8.72
CA GLN A 250 5.81 1.10 -9.06
C GLN A 250 5.05 1.83 -10.17
N LEU A 251 5.05 3.16 -10.18
CA LEU A 251 4.48 3.95 -11.28
C LEU A 251 5.18 3.63 -12.61
N SER A 252 6.52 3.51 -12.61
CA SER A 252 7.27 3.10 -13.80
C SER A 252 6.92 1.70 -14.24
N PHE A 253 6.92 0.73 -13.33
CA PHE A 253 6.66 -0.67 -13.65
C PHE A 253 5.21 -0.91 -14.13
N MET A 254 4.24 -0.38 -13.41
CA MET A 254 2.80 -0.55 -13.73
C MET A 254 2.38 0.27 -14.95
N GLY A 255 3.12 1.34 -15.28
CA GLY A 255 2.92 2.14 -16.48
C GLY A 255 3.51 1.56 -17.76
N LEU A 256 4.28 0.46 -17.67
CA LEU A 256 4.87 -0.18 -18.83
C LEU A 256 3.81 -0.58 -19.88
N GLY A 257 4.01 -0.13 -21.11
CA GLY A 257 3.09 -0.38 -22.24
C GLY A 257 1.81 0.47 -22.22
N LYS A 258 1.58 1.26 -21.15
CA LYS A 258 0.47 2.22 -21.04
C LYS A 258 0.92 3.65 -21.30
N ARG A 259 2.15 3.98 -20.92
CA ARG A 259 2.77 5.32 -21.03
C ARG A 259 4.19 5.22 -21.55
N SER A 260 4.64 6.27 -22.19
CA SER A 260 6.05 6.44 -22.53
C SER A 260 6.88 6.77 -21.29
N ASP A 261 8.19 6.48 -21.34
CA ASP A 261 9.12 6.81 -20.24
C ASP A 261 9.15 8.31 -19.94
N GLU A 262 8.97 9.17 -20.96
CA GLU A 262 8.90 10.63 -20.78
C GLU A 262 7.65 11.06 -20.03
N GLU A 263 6.48 10.45 -20.30
CA GLU A 263 5.25 10.73 -19.57
C GLU A 263 5.34 10.25 -18.12
N ILE A 264 5.85 9.04 -17.88
CA ILE A 264 6.11 8.53 -16.53
C ILE A 264 7.04 9.47 -15.77
N LYS A 265 8.12 9.91 -16.39
CA LYS A 265 9.05 10.87 -15.78
C LYS A 265 8.37 12.18 -15.38
N LYS A 266 7.54 12.74 -16.26
CA LYS A 266 6.75 13.95 -15.95
C LYS A 266 5.79 13.74 -14.77
N MET A 267 5.15 12.57 -14.68
CA MET A 267 4.29 12.21 -13.55
C MET A 267 5.08 12.13 -12.24
N GLN A 268 6.24 11.47 -12.27
CA GLN A 268 7.13 11.39 -11.10
C GLN A 268 7.62 12.77 -10.66
N ASP A 269 8.04 13.62 -11.60
CA ASP A 269 8.50 14.98 -11.30
C ASP A 269 7.38 15.82 -10.69
N HIS A 270 6.15 15.68 -11.19
CA HIS A 270 4.99 16.37 -10.67
C HIS A 270 4.64 15.93 -9.23
N PHE A 271 4.67 14.63 -8.97
CA PHE A 271 4.48 14.06 -7.63
C PHE A 271 5.54 14.56 -6.64
N ILE A 272 6.82 14.53 -7.02
CA ILE A 272 7.93 15.03 -6.19
C ILE A 272 7.81 16.53 -5.93
N ALA A 273 7.50 17.33 -6.95
CA ALA A 273 7.33 18.77 -6.79
C ALA A 273 6.18 19.11 -5.80
N ALA A 274 5.08 18.37 -5.85
CA ALA A 274 3.97 18.54 -4.90
C ALA A 274 4.36 18.16 -3.46
N TYR A 275 5.12 17.08 -3.30
CA TYR A 275 5.68 16.68 -2.01
C TYR A 275 6.62 17.74 -1.43
N GLU A 276 7.57 18.26 -2.24
CA GLU A 276 8.50 19.33 -1.84
C GLU A 276 7.75 20.61 -1.47
N GLN A 277 6.73 20.99 -2.25
CA GLN A 277 5.89 22.16 -1.98
C GLN A 277 5.14 22.04 -0.65
N ALA A 278 4.53 20.88 -0.37
CA ALA A 278 3.76 20.65 0.86
C ALA A 278 4.66 20.65 2.10
N ARG A 279 5.82 20.01 2.04
CA ARG A 279 6.80 20.03 3.14
C ARG A 279 7.57 21.36 3.26
N LYS A 280 7.41 22.28 2.31
CA LYS A 280 8.07 23.60 2.25
C LYS A 280 9.61 23.51 2.23
N GLN A 281 10.14 22.45 1.65
CA GLN A 281 11.57 22.20 1.56
C GLN A 281 11.87 21.32 0.34
N GLU A 282 12.86 21.67 -0.45
CA GLU A 282 13.37 20.83 -1.53
C GLU A 282 14.10 19.61 -1.00
N LEU A 283 14.09 18.54 -1.78
CA LEU A 283 14.84 17.31 -1.48
C LEU A 283 16.34 17.58 -1.61
N SER A 284 17.09 17.30 -0.56
CA SER A 284 18.56 17.33 -0.56
C SER A 284 19.14 16.24 -1.46
N GLU A 285 20.43 16.36 -1.78
CA GLU A 285 21.14 15.32 -2.55
C GLU A 285 21.14 13.96 -1.82
N SER A 286 21.27 13.96 -0.49
CA SER A 286 21.17 12.74 0.33
C SER A 286 19.80 12.10 0.22
N GLU A 287 18.71 12.88 0.32
CA GLU A 287 17.35 12.37 0.17
C GLU A 287 17.10 11.81 -1.22
N ARG A 288 17.58 12.48 -2.28
CA ARG A 288 17.48 11.98 -3.66
C ARG A 288 18.22 10.65 -3.87
N LYS A 289 19.38 10.46 -3.24
CA LYS A 289 20.11 9.18 -3.24
C LYS A 289 19.32 8.08 -2.51
N ARG A 290 18.66 8.40 -1.39
CA ARG A 290 17.81 7.43 -0.69
C ARG A 290 16.54 7.08 -1.48
N ILE A 291 15.92 8.04 -2.17
CA ILE A 291 14.84 7.73 -3.13
C ILE A 291 15.33 6.72 -4.17
N LEU A 292 16.51 6.92 -4.74
CA LEU A 292 17.11 6.00 -5.70
C LEU A 292 17.36 4.60 -5.11
N LEU A 293 17.85 4.53 -3.86
CA LEU A 293 17.97 3.26 -3.12
C LEU A 293 16.62 2.53 -3.06
N TYR A 294 15.56 3.22 -2.67
CA TYR A 294 14.26 2.59 -2.50
C TYR A 294 13.56 2.29 -3.83
N GLN A 295 13.86 3.01 -4.90
CA GLN A 295 13.48 2.58 -6.25
C GLN A 295 14.15 1.24 -6.62
N ALA A 296 15.48 1.15 -6.43
CA ALA A 296 16.22 -0.08 -6.69
C ALA A 296 15.72 -1.26 -5.83
N TRP A 297 15.48 -1.00 -4.54
CA TRP A 297 14.92 -1.96 -3.60
C TRP A 297 13.52 -2.42 -4.01
N THR A 298 12.64 -1.53 -4.46
CA THR A 298 11.28 -1.89 -4.88
C THR A 298 11.29 -2.76 -6.13
N ALA A 299 12.15 -2.45 -7.12
CA ALA A 299 12.37 -3.31 -8.28
C ALA A 299 12.88 -4.70 -7.86
N PHE A 300 13.80 -4.75 -6.89
CA PHE A 300 14.28 -6.01 -6.30
C PHE A 300 13.17 -6.81 -5.62
N ARG A 301 12.31 -6.17 -4.81
CA ARG A 301 11.16 -6.85 -4.18
C ARG A 301 10.21 -7.45 -5.23
N SER A 302 9.94 -6.71 -6.30
CA SER A 302 9.15 -7.21 -7.44
C SER A 302 9.82 -8.43 -8.07
N THR A 303 11.15 -8.42 -8.25
CA THR A 303 11.90 -9.60 -8.74
C THR A 303 11.69 -10.82 -7.84
N VAL A 304 11.87 -10.66 -6.53
CA VAL A 304 11.64 -11.75 -5.55
C VAL A 304 10.21 -12.26 -5.63
N TYR A 305 9.23 -11.36 -5.70
CA TYR A 305 7.82 -11.74 -5.83
C TYR A 305 7.58 -12.58 -7.08
N PHE A 306 8.01 -12.14 -8.27
CA PHE A 306 7.79 -12.84 -9.53
C PHE A 306 8.51 -14.19 -9.61
N LEU A 307 9.69 -14.32 -8.98
CA LEU A 307 10.40 -15.62 -8.91
C LEU A 307 9.78 -16.59 -7.90
N THR A 308 9.10 -16.08 -6.87
CA THR A 308 8.62 -16.95 -5.77
C THR A 308 7.13 -17.21 -5.76
N LYS A 309 6.33 -16.47 -6.54
CA LYS A 309 4.89 -16.73 -6.72
C LYS A 309 4.62 -18.03 -7.49
N GLU A 310 3.39 -18.50 -7.46
CA GLU A 310 2.97 -19.72 -8.19
C GLU A 310 1.79 -19.39 -9.14
N PRO A 311 1.92 -19.60 -10.44
CA PRO A 311 3.17 -19.90 -11.16
C PRO A 311 4.13 -18.69 -11.17
N PRO A 312 5.45 -18.89 -11.33
CA PRO A 312 6.41 -17.80 -11.42
C PRO A 312 6.27 -17.04 -12.75
N GLU A 313 6.67 -15.75 -12.74
CA GLU A 313 6.66 -14.86 -13.91
C GLU A 313 8.11 -14.45 -14.24
N GLU A 314 8.82 -15.31 -14.98
CA GLU A 314 10.27 -15.15 -15.24
C GLU A 314 10.61 -13.92 -16.07
N ARG A 315 9.76 -13.53 -17.01
CA ARG A 315 9.97 -12.35 -17.87
C ARG A 315 9.96 -11.08 -17.03
N GLU A 316 8.96 -10.91 -16.19
CA GLU A 316 8.78 -9.79 -15.28
C GLU A 316 9.90 -9.77 -14.24
N ALA A 317 10.26 -10.93 -13.70
CA ALA A 317 11.39 -11.06 -12.78
C ALA A 317 12.73 -10.61 -13.41
N ARG A 318 13.00 -11.00 -14.63
CA ARG A 318 14.22 -10.60 -15.35
C ARG A 318 14.26 -9.10 -15.59
N HIS A 319 13.16 -8.53 -16.06
CA HIS A 319 13.04 -7.08 -16.25
C HIS A 319 13.28 -6.30 -14.97
N THR A 320 12.58 -6.66 -13.89
CA THR A 320 12.71 -5.96 -12.59
C THR A 320 14.09 -6.15 -11.97
N LEU A 321 14.76 -7.30 -12.17
CA LEU A 321 16.14 -7.52 -11.73
C LEU A 321 17.12 -6.62 -12.48
N GLU A 322 16.99 -6.49 -13.78
CA GLU A 322 17.83 -5.60 -14.61
C GLU A 322 17.64 -4.13 -14.20
N VAL A 323 16.41 -3.70 -13.96
CA VAL A 323 16.11 -2.35 -13.44
C VAL A 323 16.74 -2.13 -12.07
N SER A 324 16.60 -3.09 -11.16
CA SER A 324 17.20 -3.01 -9.82
C SER A 324 18.73 -2.87 -9.89
N GLU A 325 19.40 -3.66 -10.75
CA GLU A 325 20.85 -3.56 -10.94
C GLU A 325 21.29 -2.24 -11.57
N GLN A 326 20.51 -1.73 -12.55
CA GLN A 326 20.82 -0.43 -13.19
C GLN A 326 20.76 0.70 -12.16
N LEU A 327 19.70 0.75 -11.37
CA LEU A 327 19.52 1.76 -10.32
C LEU A 327 20.59 1.62 -9.22
N ALA A 328 20.91 0.39 -8.81
CA ALA A 328 21.96 0.13 -7.82
C ALA A 328 23.36 0.59 -8.23
N ARG A 329 23.65 0.67 -9.54
CA ARG A 329 24.95 1.20 -10.05
C ARG A 329 25.07 2.72 -9.93
N LEU A 330 23.96 3.42 -9.70
CA LEU A 330 23.91 4.87 -9.55
C LEU A 330 24.03 5.30 -8.07
N LEU A 331 23.97 4.36 -7.12
CA LEU A 331 24.19 4.58 -5.69
C LEU A 331 25.67 4.69 -5.36
#